data_e833151f140a444cec24d1099cf5a10d
#
_entry.id   e833151f140a444cec24d1099cf5a10d
#
_cell.length_a   1.000
_cell.length_b   1.000
_cell.length_c   1.000
_cell.angle_alpha   90.00
_cell.angle_beta   90.00
_cell.angle_gamma   90.00
#
_symmetry.space_group_name_H-M   'P 1'
#
loop_
_entity.id
_entity.type
_entity.pdbx_description
1 polymer ?
#
loop_
_entity_poly.entity_id
_entity_poly.type
_entity_poly.pdbx_seq_one_letter_code
_entity_poly.pdbx_strand_id
1 'polypeptide(L)'
;MNERGIKLIKEFEGCRLTAYKCPAGVWTIGYGHTEGVYSGLRITQETADKFLRNDLIKFETAVLAYNYLYKWNENEAAALTSFAFNCGTGSLKNLLKNGSRSRSEIRSAILLYNKDINGNYLAGLARRRKAELELFNTPCASVEYPEKEYKTVDDIVDGIWNGDFGTPWSKSDLLYKYFLKKVNERRR
;
A
#
# COMPACT_ATOMS: atom_id res chain seq x y z
N MET A 1 1.41 1.97 -5.46
CA MET A 1 1.18 3.05 -4.46
C MET A 1 1.56 4.41 -5.02
N ASN A 2 0.78 5.48 -4.74
CA ASN A 2 1.03 6.82 -5.27
C ASN A 2 2.16 7.55 -4.51
N GLU A 3 2.69 8.64 -5.09
CA GLU A 3 3.83 9.39 -4.54
C GLU A 3 3.52 10.07 -3.20
N ARG A 4 2.26 10.44 -2.93
CA ARG A 4 1.86 11.01 -1.63
C ARG A 4 2.04 10.02 -0.49
N GLY A 5 1.64 8.77 -0.70
CA GLY A 5 1.84 7.71 0.28
C GLY A 5 3.31 7.34 0.47
N ILE A 6 4.11 7.31 -0.60
CA ILE A 6 5.56 7.08 -0.52
C ILE A 6 6.22 8.20 0.29
N LYS A 7 5.87 9.47 0.02
CA LYS A 7 6.38 10.63 0.76
C LYS A 7 6.06 10.53 2.25
N LEU A 8 4.81 10.20 2.58
CA LEU A 8 4.37 10.03 3.95
C LEU A 8 5.17 8.94 4.67
N ILE A 9 5.38 7.77 4.06
CA ILE A 9 6.18 6.70 4.68
C ILE A 9 7.62 7.15 4.88
N LYS A 10 8.25 7.75 3.87
CA LYS A 10 9.63 8.26 3.96
C LYS A 10 9.81 9.26 5.12
N GLU A 11 8.84 10.13 5.35
CA GLU A 11 8.85 11.11 6.43
C GLU A 11 8.86 10.45 7.81
N PHE A 12 8.08 9.39 8.02
CA PHE A 12 7.99 8.73 9.31
C PHE A 12 9.07 7.69 9.58
N GLU A 13 9.58 7.01 8.55
CA GLU A 13 10.62 5.98 8.73
C GLU A 13 12.03 6.59 8.82
N GLY A 14 12.27 7.70 8.14
CA GLY A 14 13.62 8.20 7.92
C GLY A 14 14.44 7.27 7.03
N CYS A 15 15.61 7.71 6.56
CA CYS A 15 16.48 6.93 5.69
C CYS A 15 17.90 6.82 6.25
N ARG A 16 18.43 5.60 6.31
CA ARG A 16 19.84 5.35 6.65
C ARG A 16 20.53 4.64 5.50
N LEU A 17 21.49 5.29 4.87
CA LEU A 17 22.23 4.75 3.72
C LEU A 17 23.39 3.82 4.11
N THR A 18 23.66 3.67 5.40
CA THR A 18 24.63 2.72 5.95
C THR A 18 23.89 1.75 6.87
N ALA A 19 24.17 0.46 6.74
CA ALA A 19 23.56 -0.58 7.55
C ALA A 19 23.78 -0.36 9.05
N TYR A 20 22.74 -0.59 9.83
CA TYR A 20 22.76 -0.53 11.29
C TYR A 20 21.98 -1.69 11.89
N LYS A 21 22.21 -1.98 13.15
CA LYS A 21 21.37 -2.94 13.89
C LYS A 21 20.17 -2.22 14.48
N CYS A 22 18.96 -2.70 14.15
CA CYS A 22 17.74 -2.23 14.83
C CYS A 22 17.70 -2.75 16.29
N PRO A 23 16.79 -2.28 17.15
CA PRO A 23 16.68 -2.74 18.54
C PRO A 23 16.51 -4.26 18.69
N ALA A 24 15.96 -4.94 17.68
CA ALA A 24 15.84 -6.40 17.64
C ALA A 24 17.14 -7.11 17.19
N GLY A 25 18.25 -6.37 16.97
CA GLY A 25 19.55 -6.92 16.55
C GLY A 25 19.65 -7.26 15.06
N VAL A 26 18.63 -6.98 14.26
CA VAL A 26 18.59 -7.27 12.81
C VAL A 26 19.30 -6.16 12.02
N TRP A 27 20.17 -6.55 11.07
CA TRP A 27 20.78 -5.59 10.15
C TRP A 27 19.72 -4.95 9.26
N THR A 28 19.71 -3.64 9.24
CA THR A 28 18.67 -2.82 8.62
C THR A 28 19.32 -1.67 7.81
N ILE A 29 18.74 -1.29 6.68
CA ILE A 29 19.22 -0.19 5.85
C ILE A 29 18.04 0.54 5.17
N GLY A 30 18.26 1.72 4.61
CA GLY A 30 17.24 2.50 3.92
C GLY A 30 16.10 2.92 4.85
N TYR A 31 14.91 2.58 4.49
CA TYR A 31 13.66 2.87 5.20
C TYR A 31 13.14 1.65 6.01
N GLY A 32 14.05 0.87 6.55
CA GLY A 32 13.69 -0.32 7.33
C GLY A 32 13.87 -1.65 6.59
N HIS A 33 14.53 -1.66 5.43
CA HIS A 33 14.84 -2.88 4.67
C HIS A 33 15.82 -3.77 5.43
N THR A 34 15.57 -5.10 5.43
CA THR A 34 16.37 -6.06 6.18
C THR A 34 16.89 -7.23 5.35
N GLU A 35 16.28 -7.50 4.18
CA GLU A 35 16.65 -8.64 3.35
C GLU A 35 18.02 -8.41 2.69
N GLY A 36 18.94 -9.37 2.86
CA GLY A 36 20.30 -9.27 2.28
C GLY A 36 21.19 -8.21 2.91
N VAL A 37 20.80 -7.60 4.06
CA VAL A 37 21.58 -6.55 4.73
C VAL A 37 22.62 -7.16 5.69
N TYR A 38 23.85 -6.69 5.58
CA TYR A 38 24.98 -7.12 6.40
C TYR A 38 25.79 -5.94 6.93
N SER A 39 26.70 -6.22 7.84
CA SER A 39 27.56 -5.20 8.45
C SER A 39 28.40 -4.47 7.41
N GLY A 40 28.40 -3.14 7.46
CA GLY A 40 29.19 -2.29 6.55
C GLY A 40 28.56 -2.04 5.18
N LEU A 41 27.41 -2.64 4.87
CA LEU A 41 26.69 -2.35 3.62
C LEU A 41 26.35 -0.86 3.53
N ARG A 42 26.62 -0.28 2.36
CA ARG A 42 26.24 1.10 2.01
C ARG A 42 25.45 1.09 0.71
N ILE A 43 24.42 1.90 0.62
CA ILE A 43 23.57 2.05 -0.58
C ILE A 43 23.41 3.52 -0.94
N THR A 44 22.99 3.77 -2.17
CA THR A 44 22.55 5.10 -2.62
C THR A 44 21.11 5.39 -2.20
N GLN A 45 20.72 6.66 -2.25
CA GLN A 45 19.32 7.06 -2.02
C GLN A 45 18.37 6.38 -3.01
N GLU A 46 18.77 6.28 -4.26
CA GLU A 46 17.98 5.60 -5.29
C GLU A 46 17.76 4.11 -4.97
N THR A 47 18.81 3.44 -4.46
CA THR A 47 18.68 2.04 -4.03
C THR A 47 17.74 1.91 -2.82
N ALA A 48 17.82 2.82 -1.84
CA ALA A 48 16.90 2.85 -0.70
C ALA A 48 15.45 3.03 -1.16
N ASP A 49 15.22 3.90 -2.14
CA ASP A 49 13.91 4.14 -2.73
C ASP A 49 13.35 2.91 -3.47
N LYS A 50 14.20 2.18 -4.19
CA LYS A 50 13.84 0.91 -4.82
C LYS A 50 13.48 -0.16 -3.79
N PHE A 51 14.28 -0.29 -2.72
CA PHE A 51 13.98 -1.22 -1.64
C PHE A 51 12.64 -0.91 -0.99
N LEU A 52 12.37 0.37 -0.66
CA LEU A 52 11.09 0.77 -0.10
C LEU A 52 9.91 0.37 -1.01
N ARG A 53 9.99 0.68 -2.31
CA ARG A 53 8.92 0.33 -3.26
C ARG A 53 8.66 -1.17 -3.31
N ASN A 54 9.72 -1.98 -3.30
CA ASN A 54 9.60 -3.44 -3.29
C ASN A 54 8.98 -3.95 -1.98
N ASP A 55 9.44 -3.43 -0.84
CA ASP A 55 8.93 -3.82 0.49
C ASP A 55 7.44 -3.47 0.65
N LEU A 56 6.99 -2.40 0.00
CA LEU A 56 5.59 -1.96 0.05
C LEU A 56 4.64 -2.86 -0.73
N ILE A 57 5.11 -3.63 -1.72
CA ILE A 57 4.24 -4.46 -2.59
C ILE A 57 3.34 -5.38 -1.76
N LYS A 58 3.88 -6.07 -0.76
CA LYS A 58 3.11 -7.00 0.08
C LYS A 58 2.00 -6.30 0.88
N PHE A 59 2.24 -5.08 1.33
CA PHE A 59 1.27 -4.30 2.11
C PHE A 59 0.19 -3.71 1.22
N GLU A 60 0.57 -3.18 0.06
CA GLU A 60 -0.35 -2.70 -0.95
C GLU A 60 -1.26 -3.84 -1.46
N THR A 61 -0.69 -5.00 -1.72
CA THR A 61 -1.47 -6.20 -2.09
C THR A 61 -2.50 -6.56 -1.01
N ALA A 62 -2.13 -6.48 0.27
CA ALA A 62 -3.05 -6.75 1.37
C ALA A 62 -4.20 -5.72 1.45
N VAL A 63 -3.95 -4.45 1.14
CA VAL A 63 -4.99 -3.41 1.05
C VAL A 63 -5.89 -3.66 -0.15
N LEU A 64 -5.31 -3.93 -1.32
CA LEU A 64 -6.04 -4.16 -2.56
C LEU A 64 -6.87 -5.44 -2.54
N ALA A 65 -6.54 -6.41 -1.67
CA ALA A 65 -7.38 -7.58 -1.44
C ALA A 65 -8.82 -7.23 -0.97
N TYR A 66 -9.01 -6.04 -0.40
CA TYR A 66 -10.33 -5.54 0.00
C TYR A 66 -10.97 -4.61 -1.05
N ASN A 67 -10.33 -4.40 -2.20
CA ASN A 67 -10.79 -3.43 -3.19
C ASN A 67 -12.15 -3.78 -3.79
N TYR A 68 -12.49 -5.06 -3.87
CA TYR A 68 -13.82 -5.51 -4.31
C TYR A 68 -14.96 -5.03 -3.42
N LEU A 69 -14.70 -4.81 -2.12
CA LEU A 69 -15.67 -4.29 -1.15
C LEU A 69 -15.71 -2.76 -1.13
N TYR A 70 -14.53 -2.15 -1.14
CA TYR A 70 -14.41 -0.72 -0.84
C TYR A 70 -14.19 0.15 -2.07
N LYS A 71 -13.66 -0.40 -3.17
CA LYS A 71 -13.25 0.40 -4.34
C LYS A 71 -12.42 1.60 -3.89
N TRP A 72 -11.28 1.31 -3.24
CA TRP A 72 -10.40 2.35 -2.70
C TRP A 72 -9.97 3.31 -3.80
N ASN A 73 -10.02 4.60 -3.52
CA ASN A 73 -9.27 5.56 -4.33
C ASN A 73 -7.77 5.47 -3.99
N GLU A 74 -6.92 6.08 -4.82
CA GLU A 74 -5.46 6.00 -4.68
C GLU A 74 -4.95 6.52 -3.33
N ASN A 75 -5.58 7.56 -2.77
CA ASN A 75 -5.19 8.15 -1.50
C ASN A 75 -5.64 7.28 -0.32
N GLU A 76 -6.83 6.69 -0.38
CA GLU A 76 -7.31 5.71 0.60
C GLU A 76 -6.39 4.49 0.63
N ALA A 77 -6.07 3.92 -0.55
CA ALA A 77 -5.17 2.77 -0.66
C ALA A 77 -3.77 3.11 -0.14
N ALA A 78 -3.22 4.28 -0.47
CA ALA A 78 -1.91 4.71 -0.02
C ALA A 78 -1.83 4.93 1.49
N ALA A 79 -2.85 5.53 2.10
CA ALA A 79 -2.95 5.72 3.55
C ALA A 79 -2.99 4.38 4.29
N LEU A 80 -3.82 3.44 3.82
CA LEU A 80 -3.93 2.10 4.40
C LEU A 80 -2.66 1.27 4.19
N THR A 81 -1.95 1.47 3.08
CA THR A 81 -0.64 0.84 2.84
C THR A 81 0.41 1.36 3.82
N SER A 82 0.45 2.68 4.09
CA SER A 82 1.31 3.26 5.14
C SER A 82 0.98 2.68 6.52
N PHE A 83 -0.30 2.58 6.86
CA PHE A 83 -0.75 1.96 8.09
C PHE A 83 -0.29 0.49 8.18
N ALA A 84 -0.51 -0.29 7.14
CA ALA A 84 -0.12 -1.70 7.10
C ALA A 84 1.40 -1.90 7.16
N PHE A 85 2.17 -1.02 6.55
CA PHE A 85 3.63 -1.02 6.61
C PHE A 85 4.14 -0.83 8.05
N ASN A 86 3.53 0.09 8.80
CA ASN A 86 3.90 0.36 10.19
C ASN A 86 3.34 -0.66 11.19
N CYS A 87 2.08 -1.05 11.05
CA CYS A 87 1.37 -1.87 12.05
C CYS A 87 1.27 -3.35 11.67
N GLY A 88 1.67 -3.73 10.46
CA GLY A 88 1.51 -5.09 9.91
C GLY A 88 0.13 -5.34 9.28
N THR A 89 0.09 -6.35 8.41
CA THR A 89 -1.15 -6.75 7.70
C THR A 89 -2.21 -7.33 8.64
N GLY A 90 -1.82 -7.92 9.77
CA GLY A 90 -2.75 -8.35 10.81
C GLY A 90 -3.53 -7.20 11.42
N SER A 91 -2.85 -6.08 11.72
CA SER A 91 -3.48 -4.86 12.22
C SER A 91 -4.39 -4.22 11.17
N LEU A 92 -4.01 -4.28 9.88
CA LEU A 92 -4.89 -3.86 8.78
C LEU A 92 -6.20 -4.66 8.76
N LYS A 93 -6.09 -5.98 8.86
CA LYS A 93 -7.26 -6.87 8.92
C LYS A 93 -8.18 -6.52 10.09
N ASN A 94 -7.61 -6.22 11.26
CA ASN A 94 -8.35 -5.78 12.45
C ASN A 94 -8.94 -4.37 12.26
N LEU A 95 -8.19 -3.44 11.67
CA LEU A 95 -8.68 -2.10 11.34
C LEU A 95 -9.90 -2.16 10.42
N LEU A 96 -9.88 -3.03 9.42
CA LEU A 96 -10.98 -3.21 8.48
C LEU A 96 -12.07 -4.14 9.02
N LYS A 97 -11.86 -4.79 10.16
CA LYS A 97 -12.75 -5.82 10.75
C LYS A 97 -13.14 -6.87 9.71
N ASN A 98 -12.13 -7.41 9.02
CA ASN A 98 -12.32 -8.34 7.89
C ASN A 98 -13.19 -7.80 6.74
N GLY A 99 -13.24 -6.48 6.54
CA GLY A 99 -14.03 -5.86 5.48
C GLY A 99 -15.47 -5.47 5.89
N SER A 100 -15.83 -5.62 7.17
CA SER A 100 -17.18 -5.27 7.65
C SER A 100 -17.30 -3.83 8.17
N ARG A 101 -16.19 -3.09 8.31
CA ARG A 101 -16.21 -1.71 8.79
C ARG A 101 -16.52 -0.74 7.67
N SER A 102 -17.39 0.23 7.93
CA SER A 102 -17.61 1.35 7.01
C SER A 102 -16.39 2.28 6.94
N ARG A 103 -16.29 3.10 5.90
CA ARG A 103 -15.24 4.13 5.80
C ARG A 103 -15.23 5.09 7.00
N SER A 104 -16.39 5.47 7.51
CA SER A 104 -16.50 6.34 8.68
C SER A 104 -15.90 5.69 9.93
N GLU A 105 -16.21 4.43 10.16
CA GLU A 105 -15.65 3.67 11.28
C GLU A 105 -14.13 3.45 11.12
N ILE A 106 -13.62 3.24 9.90
CA ILE A 106 -12.19 3.12 9.62
C ILE A 106 -11.48 4.42 10.01
N ARG A 107 -12.03 5.59 9.62
CA ARG A 107 -11.49 6.92 9.98
C ARG A 107 -11.35 7.11 11.49
N SER A 108 -12.33 6.67 12.24
CA SER A 108 -12.29 6.76 13.72
C SER A 108 -11.34 5.74 14.32
N ALA A 109 -11.35 4.51 13.80
CA ALA A 109 -10.58 3.40 14.35
C ALA A 109 -9.06 3.54 14.09
N ILE A 110 -8.64 4.12 12.98
CA ILE A 110 -7.21 4.27 12.66
C ILE A 110 -6.49 5.09 13.74
N LEU A 111 -7.13 6.11 14.29
CA LEU A 111 -6.56 6.97 15.33
C LEU A 111 -6.27 6.25 16.65
N LEU A 112 -6.87 5.09 16.89
CA LEU A 112 -6.66 4.29 18.10
C LEU A 112 -5.34 3.51 18.10
N TYR A 113 -4.66 3.37 16.94
CA TYR A 113 -3.38 2.68 16.80
C TYR A 113 -2.19 3.58 17.14
N ASN A 114 -2.24 4.20 18.31
CA ASN A 114 -1.27 5.18 18.81
C ASN A 114 -0.56 4.76 20.10
N LYS A 115 -0.60 3.46 20.42
CA LYS A 115 0.01 2.88 21.63
C LYS A 115 1.07 1.86 21.29
N ASP A 116 2.03 1.68 22.21
CA ASP A 116 2.99 0.56 22.16
C ASP A 116 2.34 -0.76 22.65
N ILE A 117 3.15 -1.83 22.66
CA ILE A 117 2.73 -3.16 23.11
C ILE A 117 2.28 -3.18 24.59
N ASN A 118 2.75 -2.24 25.40
CA ASN A 118 2.40 -2.11 26.81
C ASN A 118 1.16 -1.22 27.04
N GLY A 119 0.57 -0.69 25.96
CA GLY A 119 -0.57 0.21 26.03
C GLY A 119 -0.23 1.69 26.27
N ASN A 120 1.05 2.06 26.29
CA ASN A 120 1.48 3.43 26.49
C ASN A 120 1.24 4.26 25.22
N TYR A 121 0.71 5.45 25.38
CA TYR A 121 0.52 6.40 24.30
C TYR A 121 1.84 6.89 23.74
N LEU A 122 2.00 6.85 22.41
CA LEU A 122 3.16 7.33 21.68
C LEU A 122 2.77 8.49 20.75
N ALA A 123 3.24 9.70 21.06
CA ALA A 123 2.93 10.91 20.29
C ALA A 123 3.36 10.78 18.81
N GLY A 124 4.47 10.07 18.53
CA GLY A 124 4.93 9.78 17.16
C GLY A 124 3.93 8.94 16.36
N LEU A 125 3.37 7.89 16.99
CA LEU A 125 2.33 7.07 16.36
C LEU A 125 1.04 7.87 16.17
N ALA A 126 0.64 8.68 17.15
CA ALA A 126 -0.55 9.52 17.01
C ALA A 126 -0.42 10.52 15.86
N ARG A 127 0.77 11.15 15.68
CA ARG A 127 1.05 12.03 14.56
C ARG A 127 0.97 11.28 13.23
N ARG A 128 1.54 10.07 13.15
CA ARG A 128 1.48 9.23 11.95
C ARG A 128 0.03 8.86 11.59
N ARG A 129 -0.77 8.44 12.56
CA ARG A 129 -2.21 8.12 12.34
C ARG A 129 -3.00 9.32 11.82
N LYS A 130 -2.71 10.51 12.32
CA LYS A 130 -3.34 11.75 11.81
C LYS A 130 -2.96 12.01 10.35
N ALA A 131 -1.68 11.92 10.00
CA ALA A 131 -1.22 12.13 8.63
C ALA A 131 -1.79 11.06 7.66
N GLU A 132 -1.89 9.80 8.10
CA GLU A 132 -2.56 8.75 7.32
C GLU A 132 -4.05 9.03 7.14
N LEU A 133 -4.74 9.51 8.18
CA LEU A 133 -6.14 9.90 8.09
C LEU A 133 -6.35 11.12 7.16
N GLU A 134 -5.46 12.10 7.19
CA GLU A 134 -5.47 13.25 6.28
C GLU A 134 -5.33 12.80 4.82
N LEU A 135 -4.38 11.89 4.55
CA LEU A 135 -4.21 11.33 3.23
C LEU A 135 -5.46 10.52 2.81
N PHE A 136 -6.02 9.70 3.70
CA PHE A 136 -7.23 8.93 3.45
C PHE A 136 -8.42 9.81 3.10
N ASN A 137 -8.53 10.98 3.70
CA ASN A 137 -9.61 11.95 3.46
C ASN A 137 -9.33 12.88 2.27
N THR A 138 -8.13 12.88 1.72
CA THR A 138 -7.78 13.74 0.59
C THR A 138 -8.50 13.24 -0.66
N PRO A 139 -9.35 14.08 -1.30
CA PRO A 139 -10.00 13.68 -2.54
C PRO A 139 -8.96 13.29 -3.61
N CYS A 140 -9.23 12.22 -4.32
CA CYS A 140 -8.55 11.98 -5.59
C CYS A 140 -9.21 12.84 -6.66
N ALA A 141 -8.41 13.44 -7.55
CA ALA A 141 -8.99 13.96 -8.77
C ALA A 141 -9.76 12.80 -9.42
N SER A 142 -11.04 13.02 -9.70
CA SER A 142 -11.81 12.08 -10.49
C SER A 142 -11.11 11.96 -11.84
N VAL A 143 -10.47 10.84 -12.10
CA VAL A 143 -10.13 10.51 -13.48
C VAL A 143 -11.47 10.21 -14.11
N GLU A 144 -11.98 11.14 -14.90
CA GLU A 144 -13.12 10.86 -15.76
C GLU A 144 -12.62 9.87 -16.81
N TYR A 145 -12.90 8.60 -16.56
CA TYR A 145 -12.75 7.61 -17.61
C TYR A 145 -13.87 7.86 -18.62
N PRO A 146 -13.56 8.02 -19.91
CA PRO A 146 -14.60 8.06 -20.92
C PRO A 146 -15.45 6.78 -20.72
N GLU A 147 -16.77 6.94 -20.64
CA GLU A 147 -17.69 5.81 -20.66
C GLU A 147 -17.51 5.07 -21.99
N LYS A 148 -16.59 4.09 -21.99
CA LYS A 148 -16.46 3.17 -23.09
C LYS A 148 -17.43 2.01 -22.87
N GLU A 149 -18.33 1.82 -23.79
CA GLU A 149 -19.23 0.67 -23.80
C GLU A 149 -18.43 -0.55 -24.26
N TYR A 150 -18.18 -1.48 -23.33
CA TYR A 150 -17.53 -2.75 -23.62
C TYR A 150 -18.63 -3.80 -23.88
N LYS A 151 -18.77 -4.21 -25.14
CA LYS A 151 -19.82 -5.16 -25.58
C LYS A 151 -19.40 -6.61 -25.50
N THR A 152 -18.08 -6.85 -25.52
CA THR A 152 -17.51 -8.19 -25.51
C THR A 152 -16.41 -8.32 -24.45
N VAL A 153 -16.06 -9.57 -24.11
CA VAL A 153 -14.94 -9.85 -23.22
C VAL A 153 -13.62 -9.37 -23.85
N ASP A 154 -13.52 -9.41 -25.16
CA ASP A 154 -12.33 -8.95 -25.90
C ASP A 154 -12.18 -7.44 -25.78
N ASP A 155 -13.27 -6.68 -25.91
CA ASP A 155 -13.26 -5.23 -25.70
C ASP A 155 -12.79 -4.86 -24.27
N ILE A 156 -13.21 -5.63 -23.27
CA ILE A 156 -12.77 -5.43 -21.87
C ILE A 156 -11.26 -5.74 -21.73
N VAL A 157 -10.79 -6.82 -22.36
CA VAL A 157 -9.37 -7.19 -22.34
C VAL A 157 -8.53 -6.13 -23.02
N ASP A 158 -8.96 -5.63 -24.18
CA ASP A 158 -8.29 -4.57 -24.90
C ASP A 158 -8.31 -3.25 -24.14
N GLY A 159 -9.42 -2.93 -23.46
CA GLY A 159 -9.52 -1.76 -22.59
C GLY A 159 -8.55 -1.82 -21.39
N ILE A 160 -8.39 -2.99 -20.77
CA ILE A 160 -7.38 -3.21 -19.72
C ILE A 160 -5.97 -3.01 -20.30
N TRP A 161 -5.72 -3.53 -21.49
CA TRP A 161 -4.44 -3.45 -22.16
C TRP A 161 -4.06 -2.03 -22.55
N ASN A 162 -5.04 -1.24 -22.95
CA ASN A 162 -4.87 0.15 -23.35
C ASN A 162 -4.92 1.15 -22.18
N GLY A 163 -5.11 0.65 -20.94
CA GLY A 163 -5.16 1.51 -19.75
C GLY A 163 -6.48 2.24 -19.55
N ASP A 164 -7.55 1.85 -20.24
CA ASP A 164 -8.88 2.48 -20.16
C ASP A 164 -9.49 2.44 -18.74
N PHE A 165 -8.97 1.59 -17.86
CA PHE A 165 -9.43 1.42 -16.46
C PHE A 165 -8.51 2.11 -15.44
N GLY A 166 -7.58 2.96 -15.89
CA GLY A 166 -6.82 3.90 -15.04
C GLY A 166 -5.74 3.34 -14.17
N THR A 167 -5.52 2.05 -14.15
CA THR A 167 -4.33 1.45 -13.54
C THR A 167 -3.49 0.81 -14.64
N PRO A 168 -2.23 1.19 -14.81
CA PRO A 168 -1.34 0.46 -15.67
C PRO A 168 -1.09 -0.92 -15.04
N TRP A 169 -1.91 -1.89 -15.40
CA TRP A 169 -1.65 -3.29 -15.07
C TRP A 169 -0.36 -3.68 -15.79
N SER A 170 0.73 -3.79 -15.07
CA SER A 170 1.96 -4.26 -15.68
C SER A 170 1.81 -5.74 -16.02
N LYS A 171 2.46 -6.20 -17.11
CA LYS A 171 2.48 -7.62 -17.49
C LYS A 171 2.99 -8.55 -16.40
N SER A 172 3.65 -8.00 -15.37
CA SER A 172 4.16 -8.71 -14.20
C SER A 172 3.15 -8.79 -13.05
N ASP A 173 2.01 -8.12 -13.14
CA ASP A 173 1.03 -8.09 -12.07
C ASP A 173 0.36 -9.46 -11.92
N LEU A 174 0.41 -10.02 -10.70
CA LEU A 174 -0.18 -11.32 -10.37
C LEU A 174 -1.69 -11.33 -10.62
N LEU A 175 -2.36 -10.20 -10.39
CA LEU A 175 -3.80 -10.03 -10.61
C LEU A 175 -4.13 -10.05 -12.10
N TYR A 176 -3.30 -9.42 -12.94
CA TYR A 176 -3.44 -9.46 -14.39
C TYR A 176 -3.30 -10.90 -14.92
N LYS A 177 -2.28 -11.65 -14.45
CA LYS A 177 -2.11 -13.06 -14.81
C LYS A 177 -3.28 -13.92 -14.39
N TYR A 178 -3.82 -13.67 -13.18
CA TYR A 178 -5.01 -14.36 -12.68
C TYR A 178 -6.24 -14.05 -13.54
N PHE A 179 -6.45 -12.77 -13.89
CA PHE A 179 -7.55 -12.33 -14.74
C PHE A 179 -7.47 -12.95 -16.14
N LEU A 180 -6.31 -12.90 -16.80
CA LEU A 180 -6.11 -13.55 -18.10
C LEU A 180 -6.36 -15.07 -18.04
N LYS A 181 -5.94 -15.73 -16.96
CA LYS A 181 -6.23 -17.14 -16.75
C LYS A 181 -7.74 -17.38 -16.72
N LYS A 182 -8.49 -16.58 -15.97
CA LYS A 182 -9.96 -16.68 -15.85
C LYS A 182 -10.70 -16.38 -17.16
N VAL A 183 -10.25 -15.39 -17.91
CA VAL A 183 -10.79 -15.08 -19.25
C VAL A 183 -10.56 -16.25 -20.20
N ASN A 184 -9.35 -16.81 -20.21
CA ASN A 184 -9.03 -17.96 -21.07
C ASN A 184 -9.77 -19.25 -20.66
N GLU A 185 -10.05 -19.46 -19.37
CA GLU A 185 -10.87 -20.59 -18.88
C GLU A 185 -12.32 -20.51 -19.38
N ARG A 186 -12.88 -19.28 -19.58
CA ARG A 186 -14.25 -19.07 -20.08
C ARG A 186 -14.38 -19.12 -21.61
N ARG A 187 -13.26 -19.05 -22.33
CA ARG A 187 -13.21 -19.18 -23.80
C ARG A 187 -13.14 -20.62 -24.31
N ARG A 188 -12.98 -21.59 -23.40
CA ARG A 188 -13.02 -23.04 -23.68
C ARG A 188 -14.37 -23.63 -23.28
#